data_0dd43e777d2af7c233ac1aef466081b6
#
_entry.id   0dd43e777d2af7c233ac1aef466081b6
#
_cell.length_a   1.000
_cell.length_b   1.000
_cell.length_c   1.000
_cell.angle_alpha   90.00
_cell.angle_beta   90.00
_cell.angle_gamma   90.00
#
_symmetry.space_group_name_H-M   'P 1'
#
loop_
_entity.id
_entity.type
_entity.pdbx_description
1 polymer ?
#
loop_
_entity_poly.entity_id
_entity_poly.type
_entity_poly.pdbx_seq_one_letter_code
_entity_poly.pdbx_strand_id
1 'polypeptide(L)'
;MTPTTVPAAHYDFLTERDGELHADPDVLDRVFAGLDPVPVSHLTGRWRGREILSGHPLDRSLSRVGWYGKDFDGPDEVRPILLSTAGGRVYAIDPGRLPTAVLLSPPALPGAVDRVLRRGLDLLRPALATDRYTASLRTIGHGDQRTAAMVYDKQPIVDVFTTLDDDL
;
A
#
# COMPACT_ATOMS: atom_id res chain seq x y z
N MET A 1 12.31 9.60 15.93
CA MET A 1 12.91 8.67 14.95
C MET A 1 12.80 9.32 13.59
N THR A 2 13.91 9.67 13.00
CA THR A 2 14.00 10.29 11.66
C THR A 2 13.59 9.23 10.62
N PRO A 3 12.76 9.55 9.63
CA PRO A 3 12.46 8.60 8.57
C PRO A 3 13.77 8.29 7.83
N THR A 4 14.19 7.03 7.83
CA THR A 4 15.27 6.57 6.97
C THR A 4 14.79 6.73 5.54
N THR A 5 15.33 7.73 4.86
CA THR A 5 15.17 7.89 3.41
C THR A 5 16.06 6.83 2.79
N VAL A 6 15.46 5.77 2.25
CA VAL A 6 16.20 4.79 1.43
C VAL A 6 16.81 5.56 0.26
N PRO A 7 18.13 5.50 0.05
CA PRO A 7 18.76 6.20 -1.07
C PRO A 7 18.23 5.60 -2.37
N ALA A 8 17.76 6.44 -3.28
CA ALA A 8 17.30 6.04 -4.62
C ALA A 8 18.37 5.35 -5.50
N ALA A 9 19.59 5.21 -4.99
CA ALA A 9 20.76 4.74 -5.72
C ALA A 9 20.80 3.23 -6.04
N HIS A 10 19.82 2.44 -5.58
CA HIS A 10 19.81 0.99 -5.83
C HIS A 10 18.73 0.52 -6.82
N TYR A 11 17.91 1.45 -7.34
CA TYR A 11 16.78 1.07 -8.20
C TYR A 11 16.83 1.82 -9.54
N ASP A 12 17.74 1.44 -10.41
CA ASP A 12 17.92 2.04 -11.75
C ASP A 12 16.65 2.00 -12.63
N PHE A 13 15.67 1.18 -12.26
CA PHE A 13 14.39 1.09 -12.94
C PHE A 13 13.36 2.12 -12.45
N LEU A 14 13.62 2.82 -11.34
CA LEU A 14 12.75 3.87 -10.81
C LEU A 14 13.24 5.25 -11.24
N THR A 15 12.32 6.09 -11.66
CA THR A 15 12.57 7.51 -11.92
C THR A 15 11.76 8.34 -10.94
N GLU A 16 12.42 9.21 -10.17
CA GLU A 16 11.71 10.16 -9.32
C GLU A 16 11.44 11.46 -10.09
N ARG A 17 10.16 11.87 -10.13
CA ARG A 17 9.70 13.13 -10.73
C ARG A 17 8.68 13.77 -9.80
N ASP A 18 8.90 15.03 -9.43
CA ASP A 18 8.00 15.79 -8.55
C ASP A 18 7.69 15.08 -7.21
N GLY A 19 8.63 14.29 -6.69
CA GLY A 19 8.48 13.51 -5.46
C GLY A 19 7.69 12.21 -5.62
N GLU A 20 7.31 11.85 -6.85
CA GLU A 20 6.64 10.59 -7.19
C GLU A 20 7.63 9.62 -7.85
N LEU A 21 7.48 8.33 -7.55
CA LEU A 21 8.23 7.25 -8.21
C LEU A 21 7.50 6.80 -9.46
N HIS A 22 8.23 6.66 -10.55
CA HIS A 22 7.71 6.18 -11.83
C HIS A 22 8.53 5.01 -12.31
N ALA A 23 7.90 4.05 -12.96
CA ALA A 23 8.55 2.97 -13.67
C ALA A 23 7.75 2.55 -14.90
N ASP A 24 8.42 1.98 -15.86
CA ASP A 24 7.80 1.32 -17.00
C ASP A 24 7.09 0.04 -16.51
N PRO A 25 5.81 -0.24 -16.88
CA PRO A 25 5.07 -1.39 -16.42
C PRO A 25 5.74 -2.72 -16.79
N ASP A 26 6.28 -2.85 -18.01
CA ASP A 26 6.96 -4.08 -18.45
C ASP A 26 8.27 -4.31 -17.68
N VAL A 27 8.92 -3.24 -17.24
CA VAL A 27 10.10 -3.32 -16.37
C VAL A 27 9.70 -3.76 -14.98
N LEU A 28 8.62 -3.18 -14.40
CA LEU A 28 8.11 -3.56 -13.08
C LEU A 28 7.74 -5.04 -13.02
N ASP A 29 7.04 -5.55 -14.02
CA ASP A 29 6.64 -6.94 -14.08
C ASP A 29 7.87 -7.89 -14.10
N ARG A 30 8.89 -7.55 -14.88
CA ARG A 30 10.15 -8.33 -14.91
C ARG A 30 10.91 -8.26 -13.58
N VAL A 31 11.01 -7.06 -13.00
CA VAL A 31 11.67 -6.86 -11.71
C VAL A 31 10.93 -7.66 -10.65
N PHE A 32 9.61 -7.49 -10.53
CA PHE A 32 8.81 -8.18 -9.53
C PHE A 32 8.89 -9.71 -9.63
N ALA A 33 8.92 -10.24 -10.85
CA ALA A 33 9.06 -11.68 -11.10
C ALA A 33 10.46 -12.22 -10.72
N GLY A 34 11.47 -11.36 -10.69
CA GLY A 34 12.85 -11.73 -10.35
C GLY A 34 13.24 -11.48 -8.89
N LEU A 35 12.36 -10.86 -8.10
CA LEU A 35 12.64 -10.58 -6.70
C LEU A 35 12.51 -11.82 -5.81
N ASP A 36 13.26 -11.82 -4.72
CA ASP A 36 13.23 -12.90 -3.76
C ASP A 36 11.90 -12.92 -2.98
N PRO A 37 11.40 -14.12 -2.62
CA PRO A 37 10.21 -14.26 -1.82
C PRO A 37 10.46 -13.81 -0.39
N VAL A 38 9.43 -13.25 0.23
CA VAL A 38 9.47 -12.84 1.63
C VAL A 38 8.63 -13.79 2.49
N PRO A 39 9.16 -14.31 3.62
CA PRO A 39 8.37 -15.14 4.52
C PRO A 39 7.39 -14.28 5.34
N VAL A 40 6.25 -14.85 5.75
CA VAL A 40 5.26 -14.17 6.60
C VAL A 40 5.88 -13.58 7.87
N SER A 41 6.85 -14.28 8.45
CA SER A 41 7.55 -13.83 9.68
C SER A 41 8.38 -12.56 9.51
N HIS A 42 8.67 -12.16 8.28
CA HIS A 42 9.42 -10.93 7.99
C HIS A 42 8.52 -9.68 8.05
N LEU A 43 7.23 -9.85 7.76
CA LEU A 43 6.25 -8.77 7.76
C LEU A 43 5.76 -8.52 9.19
N THR A 44 6.44 -7.64 9.91
CA THR A 44 6.11 -7.28 11.30
C THR A 44 6.13 -5.77 11.49
N GLY A 45 5.25 -5.26 12.36
CA GLY A 45 5.18 -3.85 12.69
C GLY A 45 4.58 -2.97 11.60
N ARG A 46 4.85 -1.67 11.70
CA ARG A 46 4.25 -0.66 10.83
C ARG A 46 5.17 -0.28 9.68
N TRP A 47 4.66 -0.46 8.48
CA TRP A 47 5.37 -0.19 7.24
C TRP A 47 4.79 1.03 6.54
N ARG A 48 5.67 1.94 6.12
CA ARG A 48 5.29 3.08 5.30
C ARG A 48 5.35 2.68 3.83
N GLY A 49 4.26 2.95 3.10
CA GLY A 49 4.19 2.67 1.67
C GLY A 49 4.53 3.89 0.81
N ARG A 50 5.03 3.63 -0.38
CA ARG A 50 5.11 4.57 -1.51
C ARG A 50 4.51 3.90 -2.75
N GLU A 51 3.74 4.64 -3.51
CA GLU A 51 3.25 4.16 -4.81
C GLU A 51 4.35 4.32 -5.86
N ILE A 52 4.43 3.36 -6.77
CA ILE A 52 5.19 3.45 -8.01
C ILE A 52 4.17 3.62 -9.13
N LEU A 53 4.25 4.72 -9.87
CA LEU A 53 3.33 5.04 -10.95
C LEU A 53 3.81 4.36 -12.24
N SER A 54 2.97 3.53 -12.81
CA SER A 54 3.28 2.72 -13.98
C SER A 54 2.38 3.00 -15.18
N GLY A 55 1.49 3.99 -15.08
CA GLY A 55 0.42 4.22 -16.05
C GLY A 55 -0.81 3.34 -15.80
N HIS A 56 -0.83 2.59 -14.69
CA HIS A 56 -2.00 1.80 -14.32
C HIS A 56 -3.21 2.68 -13.96
N PRO A 57 -4.45 2.29 -14.31
CA PRO A 57 -5.65 3.08 -14.00
C PRO A 57 -5.83 3.43 -12.52
N LEU A 58 -5.28 2.64 -11.60
CA LEU A 58 -5.35 2.88 -10.16
C LEU A 58 -4.19 3.72 -9.61
N ASP A 59 -3.26 4.16 -10.43
CA ASP A 59 -2.18 5.05 -10.00
C ASP A 59 -2.72 6.27 -9.26
N ARG A 60 -2.05 6.65 -8.19
CA ARG A 60 -2.44 7.73 -7.26
C ARG A 60 -3.73 7.48 -6.46
N SER A 61 -4.36 6.31 -6.56
CA SER A 61 -5.59 6.02 -5.81
C SER A 61 -5.35 6.07 -4.30
N LEU A 62 -4.24 5.54 -3.85
CA LEU A 62 -3.88 5.49 -2.43
C LEU A 62 -3.27 6.81 -1.95
N SER A 63 -2.33 7.40 -2.68
CA SER A 63 -1.69 8.65 -2.29
C SER A 63 -2.67 9.81 -2.15
N ARG A 64 -3.69 9.87 -3.01
CA ARG A 64 -4.75 10.89 -2.96
C ARG A 64 -5.57 10.86 -1.68
N VAL A 65 -5.83 9.68 -1.12
CA VAL A 65 -6.55 9.53 0.13
C VAL A 65 -5.66 9.66 1.37
N GLY A 66 -4.37 9.93 1.19
CA GLY A 66 -3.43 10.07 2.28
C GLY A 66 -2.97 8.73 2.85
N TRP A 67 -2.86 7.72 1.99
CA TRP A 67 -2.33 6.42 2.40
C TRP A 67 -0.96 6.56 3.05
N TYR A 68 -0.83 5.92 4.19
CA TYR A 68 0.42 5.85 4.95
C TYR A 68 1.13 4.52 4.71
N GLY A 69 0.39 3.40 4.72
CA GLY A 69 0.96 2.08 4.60
C GLY A 69 0.12 1.00 5.26
N LYS A 70 0.78 0.04 5.89
CA LYS A 70 0.19 -1.16 6.48
C LYS A 70 0.74 -1.40 7.89
N ASP A 71 0.03 -2.22 8.69
CA ASP A 71 0.43 -2.58 10.06
C ASP A 71 0.25 -4.09 10.26
N PHE A 72 1.29 -4.77 10.70
CA PHE A 72 1.35 -6.22 10.86
C PHE A 72 1.71 -6.56 12.31
N ASP A 73 0.71 -6.82 13.16
CA ASP A 73 0.91 -7.21 14.55
C ASP A 73 1.06 -8.74 14.70
N GLY A 74 0.60 -9.49 13.69
CA GLY A 74 0.69 -10.95 13.62
C GLY A 74 0.09 -11.51 12.33
N PRO A 75 0.18 -12.82 12.07
CA PRO A 75 -0.32 -13.43 10.83
C PRO A 75 -1.83 -13.23 10.61
N ASP A 76 -2.63 -13.18 11.66
CA ASP A 76 -4.08 -12.93 11.60
C ASP A 76 -4.44 -11.53 12.12
N GLU A 77 -3.43 -10.70 12.38
CA GLU A 77 -3.55 -9.41 13.03
C GLU A 77 -2.99 -8.31 12.12
N VAL A 78 -3.70 -8.06 11.01
CA VAL A 78 -3.27 -7.10 9.97
C VAL A 78 -4.26 -5.98 9.78
N ARG A 79 -3.75 -4.73 9.76
CA ARG A 79 -4.46 -3.54 9.31
C ARG A 79 -3.97 -3.15 7.91
N PRO A 80 -4.71 -3.53 6.87
CA PRO A 80 -4.22 -3.45 5.48
C PRO A 80 -4.09 -2.03 4.95
N ILE A 81 -4.88 -1.10 5.49
CA ILE A 81 -4.90 0.30 5.03
C ILE A 81 -4.78 1.23 6.22
N LEU A 82 -3.64 1.90 6.31
CA LEU A 82 -3.43 3.03 7.19
C LEU A 82 -3.51 4.32 6.39
N LEU A 83 -4.25 5.30 6.90
CA LEU A 83 -4.32 6.65 6.35
C LEU A 83 -3.66 7.66 7.31
N SER A 84 -3.15 8.75 6.76
CA SER A 84 -2.65 9.88 7.53
C SER A 84 -3.55 11.09 7.36
N THR A 85 -3.88 11.77 8.45
CA THR A 85 -4.55 13.07 8.41
C THR A 85 -3.60 14.17 7.92
N ALA A 86 -4.13 15.33 7.57
CA ALA A 86 -3.32 16.51 7.25
C ALA A 86 -2.37 16.93 8.41
N GLY A 87 -2.73 16.62 9.67
CA GLY A 87 -1.90 16.82 10.86
C GLY A 87 -0.91 15.70 11.16
N GLY A 88 -0.74 14.71 10.26
CA GLY A 88 0.22 13.62 10.40
C GLY A 88 -0.22 12.47 11.34
N ARG A 89 -1.46 12.49 11.86
CA ARG A 89 -1.98 11.39 12.67
C ARG A 89 -2.32 10.20 11.79
N VAL A 90 -1.79 9.03 12.12
CA VAL A 90 -2.07 7.78 11.40
C VAL A 90 -3.21 7.02 12.06
N TYR A 91 -4.10 6.45 11.24
CA TYR A 91 -5.22 5.62 11.68
C TYR A 91 -5.55 4.53 10.66
N ALA A 92 -6.05 3.41 11.13
CA ALA A 92 -6.51 2.33 10.26
C ALA A 92 -7.96 2.53 9.84
N ILE A 93 -8.30 2.06 8.65
CA ILE A 93 -9.69 1.98 8.17
C ILE A 93 -10.07 0.53 7.92
N ASP A 94 -11.38 0.23 8.04
CA ASP A 94 -11.95 -1.05 7.61
C ASP A 94 -12.36 -0.96 6.13
N PRO A 95 -11.57 -1.54 5.20
CA PRO A 95 -11.91 -1.50 3.77
C PRO A 95 -13.23 -2.22 3.47
N GLY A 96 -13.67 -3.13 4.33
CA GLY A 96 -14.97 -3.80 4.18
C GLY A 96 -16.18 -2.90 4.40
N ARG A 97 -15.98 -1.66 4.86
CA ARG A 97 -17.02 -0.62 4.95
C ARG A 97 -17.17 0.19 3.67
N LEU A 98 -16.24 0.03 2.74
CA LEU A 98 -16.26 0.71 1.46
C LEU A 98 -16.73 -0.28 0.37
N PRO A 99 -17.58 0.15 -0.58
CA PRO A 99 -17.88 -0.68 -1.74
C PRO A 99 -16.59 -1.01 -2.51
N THR A 100 -16.43 -2.25 -2.93
CA THR A 100 -15.27 -2.71 -3.72
C THR A 100 -15.03 -1.82 -4.93
N ALA A 101 -16.12 -1.40 -5.61
CA ALA A 101 -16.04 -0.47 -6.73
C ALA A 101 -15.37 0.86 -6.37
N VAL A 102 -15.51 1.36 -5.15
CA VAL A 102 -14.84 2.60 -4.70
C VAL A 102 -13.34 2.38 -4.51
N LEU A 103 -12.95 1.22 -3.95
CA LEU A 103 -11.54 0.87 -3.74
C LEU A 103 -10.79 0.64 -5.06
N LEU A 104 -11.49 0.06 -6.05
CA LEU A 104 -10.93 -0.30 -7.35
C LEU A 104 -11.28 0.71 -8.46
N SER A 105 -11.85 1.87 -8.12
CA SER A 105 -12.15 2.89 -9.12
C SER A 105 -10.91 3.74 -9.42
N PRO A 106 -10.62 3.96 -10.71
CA PRO A 106 -9.58 4.89 -11.08
C PRO A 106 -9.91 6.30 -10.58
N PRO A 107 -8.91 7.09 -10.19
CA PRO A 107 -9.12 8.46 -9.75
C PRO A 107 -9.61 9.34 -10.91
N ALA A 108 -10.92 9.52 -11.00
CA ALA A 108 -11.58 10.21 -12.10
C ALA A 108 -11.49 11.75 -12.05
N LEU A 109 -10.82 12.35 -11.05
CA LEU A 109 -10.94 13.77 -10.78
C LEU A 109 -9.60 14.52 -10.81
N PRO A 110 -9.55 15.78 -11.30
CA PRO A 110 -8.35 16.62 -11.29
C PRO A 110 -7.81 16.88 -9.87
N GLY A 111 -6.50 17.05 -9.71
CA GLY A 111 -5.82 17.18 -8.41
C GLY A 111 -6.29 18.30 -7.46
N ALA A 112 -7.07 19.28 -7.94
CA ALA A 112 -7.73 20.28 -7.08
C ALA A 112 -8.76 19.65 -6.10
N VAL A 113 -9.28 18.47 -6.45
CA VAL A 113 -10.27 17.73 -5.65
C VAL A 113 -9.60 16.95 -4.51
N ASP A 114 -8.29 16.67 -4.58
CA ASP A 114 -7.59 15.87 -3.57
C ASP A 114 -7.66 16.51 -2.17
N ARG A 115 -7.57 17.83 -2.08
CA ARG A 115 -7.72 18.55 -0.81
C ARG A 115 -9.13 18.42 -0.22
N VAL A 116 -10.13 18.46 -1.09
CA VAL A 116 -11.55 18.32 -0.67
C VAL A 116 -11.81 16.88 -0.25
N LEU A 117 -11.28 15.92 -1.03
CA LEU A 117 -11.39 14.49 -0.71
C LEU A 117 -10.73 14.16 0.64
N ARG A 118 -9.51 14.63 0.88
CA ARG A 118 -8.81 14.42 2.16
C ARG A 118 -9.57 15.05 3.34
N ARG A 119 -10.07 16.27 3.19
CA ARG A 119 -10.90 16.91 4.23
C ARG A 119 -12.20 16.15 4.47
N GLY A 120 -12.84 15.65 3.41
CA GLY A 120 -14.02 14.81 3.51
C GLY A 120 -13.72 13.51 4.27
N LEU A 121 -12.61 12.84 3.96
CA LEU A 121 -12.16 11.65 4.68
C LEU A 121 -11.82 11.94 6.15
N ASP A 122 -11.19 13.07 6.45
CA ASP A 122 -10.92 13.49 7.83
C ASP A 122 -12.23 13.70 8.62
N LEU A 123 -13.28 14.24 8.00
CA LEU A 123 -14.59 14.37 8.60
C LEU A 123 -15.30 13.03 8.79
N LEU A 124 -15.14 12.11 7.85
CA LEU A 124 -15.71 10.75 7.89
C LEU A 124 -14.87 9.78 8.74
N ARG A 125 -13.69 10.20 9.20
CA ARG A 125 -12.79 9.37 10.01
C ARG A 125 -13.48 8.63 11.16
N PRO A 126 -14.38 9.26 11.98
CA PRO A 126 -15.02 8.53 13.09
C PRO A 126 -15.85 7.33 12.63
N ALA A 127 -16.36 7.38 11.40
CA ALA A 127 -17.14 6.28 10.80
C ALA A 127 -16.27 5.24 10.09
N LEU A 128 -15.11 5.64 9.57
CA LEU A 128 -14.22 4.78 8.79
C LEU A 128 -13.12 4.14 9.63
N ALA A 129 -12.65 4.83 10.67
CA ALA A 129 -11.56 4.35 11.52
C ALA A 129 -11.95 3.06 12.26
N THR A 130 -10.98 2.18 12.44
CA THR A 130 -11.13 0.93 13.15
C THR A 130 -9.85 0.56 13.89
N ASP A 131 -10.00 -0.09 15.03
CA ASP A 131 -8.90 -0.75 15.73
C ASP A 131 -8.85 -2.26 15.42
N ARG A 132 -9.81 -2.76 14.61
CA ARG A 132 -9.88 -4.17 14.25
C ARG A 132 -8.88 -4.51 13.18
N TYR A 133 -8.42 -5.75 13.22
CA TYR A 133 -7.72 -6.38 12.12
C TYR A 133 -8.73 -6.78 11.04
N THR A 134 -8.41 -6.56 9.79
CA THR A 134 -9.32 -6.75 8.64
C THR A 134 -8.65 -7.44 7.47
N ALA A 135 -7.49 -8.03 7.73
CA ALA A 135 -6.75 -8.86 6.79
C ALA A 135 -5.87 -9.86 7.55
N SER A 136 -5.33 -10.81 6.82
CA SER A 136 -4.41 -11.82 7.36
C SER A 136 -3.26 -12.07 6.38
N LEU A 137 -2.10 -12.48 6.91
CA LEU A 137 -0.96 -12.94 6.12
C LEU A 137 -1.07 -14.44 5.85
N ARG A 138 -0.77 -14.82 4.62
CA ARG A 138 -0.72 -16.22 4.17
C ARG A 138 0.51 -16.43 3.30
N THR A 139 0.98 -17.66 3.24
CA THR A 139 1.99 -18.05 2.26
C THR A 139 1.27 -18.58 1.03
N ILE A 140 1.49 -17.97 -0.11
CA ILE A 140 0.90 -18.38 -1.40
C ILE A 140 1.97 -18.78 -2.40
N GLY A 141 1.58 -19.50 -3.45
CA GLY A 141 2.41 -19.70 -4.63
C GLY A 141 2.41 -18.45 -5.49
N HIS A 142 3.59 -18.01 -5.93
CA HIS A 142 3.78 -16.94 -6.92
C HIS A 142 4.86 -17.37 -7.89
N GLY A 143 4.48 -17.69 -9.14
CA GLY A 143 5.37 -18.39 -10.07
C GLY A 143 5.82 -19.72 -9.47
N ASP A 144 7.13 -19.97 -9.50
CA ASP A 144 7.76 -21.19 -8.95
C ASP A 144 8.12 -21.05 -7.44
N GLN A 145 7.84 -19.92 -6.84
CA GLN A 145 8.21 -19.59 -5.46
C GLN A 145 7.00 -19.53 -4.52
N ARG A 146 7.27 -19.54 -3.23
CA ARG A 146 6.25 -19.34 -2.18
C ARG A 146 6.61 -18.09 -1.39
N THR A 147 5.69 -17.12 -1.38
CA THR A 147 5.92 -15.83 -0.71
C THR A 147 4.75 -15.45 0.17
N ALA A 148 4.95 -14.44 1.02
CA ALA A 148 3.88 -13.86 1.83
C ALA A 148 2.90 -13.10 0.95
N ALA A 149 1.62 -13.22 1.32
CA ALA A 149 0.55 -12.40 0.77
C ALA A 149 -0.39 -11.96 1.88
N MET A 150 -0.92 -10.76 1.75
CA MET A 150 -1.98 -10.25 2.61
C MET A 150 -3.32 -10.43 1.92
N VAL A 151 -4.22 -11.13 2.61
CA VAL A 151 -5.57 -11.42 2.13
C VAL A 151 -6.55 -10.58 2.94
N TYR A 152 -7.35 -9.79 2.25
CA TYR A 152 -8.40 -8.97 2.89
C TYR A 152 -9.60 -9.83 3.28
N ASP A 153 -10.17 -9.61 4.48
CA ASP A 153 -11.26 -10.44 5.00
C ASP A 153 -12.58 -10.28 4.21
N LYS A 154 -12.84 -9.07 3.72
CA LYS A 154 -14.14 -8.71 3.11
C LYS A 154 -14.04 -8.15 1.70
N GLN A 155 -12.84 -8.09 1.15
CA GLN A 155 -12.60 -7.60 -0.21
C GLN A 155 -11.89 -8.67 -1.02
N PRO A 156 -12.18 -8.81 -2.31
CA PRO A 156 -11.49 -9.75 -3.19
C PRO A 156 -10.11 -9.21 -3.60
N ILE A 157 -9.29 -8.86 -2.61
CA ILE A 157 -7.97 -8.26 -2.81
C ILE A 157 -6.93 -9.13 -2.11
N VAL A 158 -5.85 -9.38 -2.81
CA VAL A 158 -4.66 -10.06 -2.30
C VAL A 158 -3.45 -9.24 -2.69
N ASP A 159 -2.69 -8.77 -1.70
CA ASP A 159 -1.41 -8.11 -1.94
C ASP A 159 -0.28 -9.12 -1.79
N VAL A 160 0.52 -9.29 -2.82
CA VAL A 160 1.67 -10.21 -2.83
C VAL A 160 2.93 -9.43 -2.50
N PHE A 161 3.79 -9.99 -1.64
CA PHE A 161 5.02 -9.35 -1.20
C PHE A 161 6.25 -10.07 -1.74
N THR A 162 7.22 -9.29 -2.16
CA THR A 162 8.58 -9.72 -2.50
C THR A 162 9.55 -8.71 -1.88
N THR A 163 10.81 -9.07 -1.72
CA THR A 163 11.81 -8.17 -1.16
C THR A 163 12.69 -7.59 -2.26
N LEU A 164 12.95 -6.28 -2.16
CA LEU A 164 13.89 -5.57 -3.04
C LEU A 164 15.29 -5.50 -2.41
N ASP A 165 15.37 -5.62 -1.09
CA ASP A 165 16.61 -5.47 -0.33
C ASP A 165 16.50 -6.24 0.98
N ASP A 166 17.63 -6.78 1.48
CA ASP A 166 17.67 -7.53 2.74
C ASP A 166 17.59 -6.62 3.99
N ASP A 167 17.67 -5.30 3.82
CA ASP A 167 17.73 -4.30 4.89
C ASP A 167 16.38 -3.62 5.19
N LEU A 168 15.25 -4.24 4.87
CA LEU A 168 13.92 -3.73 5.20
C LEU A 168 13.45 -4.14 6.59
#